data_9918c4e3414438efb0e750c7c9919309
#
_entry.id   9918c4e3414438efb0e750c7c9919309
#
_cell.length_a   1.000
_cell.length_b   1.000
_cell.length_c   1.000
_cell.angle_alpha   90.00
_cell.angle_beta   90.00
_cell.angle_gamma   90.00
#
_symmetry.space_group_name_H-M   'P 1'
#
loop_
_entity.id
_entity.type
_entity.pdbx_description
1 polymer ?
#
loop_
_entity_poly.entity_id
_entity_poly.type
_entity_poly.pdbx_seq_one_letter_code
_entity_poly.pdbx_strand_id
1 'polypeptide(L)'
;MKDTVTGPANQGKFQDPARTAKGEVRASVPLSHPETLWFNTGTLCNIECRNCYILSSPSNDALVYITESEVRDYLAQVRDRGWPLREIAFTGGEPFMNPEMIGMARAALEAGFEVLILT
;
A
#
# COMPACT_ATOMS: atom_id res chain seq x y z
N MET A 1 -9.91 7.07 -17.80
CA MET A 1 -10.40 7.38 -17.63
C MET A 1 -10.96 7.93 -17.25
N LYS A 2 -11.34 8.26 -17.09
CA LYS A 2 -11.89 8.86 -16.85
C LYS A 2 -12.61 9.24 -16.36
N ASP A 3 -12.78 9.45 -16.21
CA ASP A 3 -13.58 9.86 -15.64
C ASP A 3 -14.41 10.39 -15.62
N THR A 4 -14.14 10.12 -16.27
CA THR A 4 -15.26 10.69 -16.27
C THR A 4 -16.07 11.39 -15.21
N VAL A 5 -15.53 11.92 -14.38
CA VAL A 5 -16.28 12.68 -13.40
C VAL A 5 -17.00 13.81 -14.05
N THR A 6 -18.25 13.87 -13.85
CA THR A 6 -19.03 14.80 -14.60
C THR A 6 -19.54 16.00 -13.84
N GLY A 7 -19.71 15.91 -12.56
CA GLY A 7 -20.28 16.99 -11.79
C GLY A 7 -19.23 17.69 -10.95
N PRO A 8 -18.62 18.78 -11.43
CA PRO A 8 -17.57 19.43 -10.66
C PRO A 8 -18.06 19.92 -9.30
N ALA A 9 -19.27 20.34 -9.20
CA ALA A 9 -19.82 20.81 -7.93
C ALA A 9 -19.99 19.68 -6.91
N ASN A 10 -20.01 18.45 -7.38
CA ASN A 10 -20.26 17.30 -6.53
C ASN A 10 -19.01 16.52 -6.17
N GLN A 11 -17.86 17.04 -6.52
CA GLN A 11 -16.63 16.35 -6.24
C GLN A 11 -16.28 16.48 -4.77
N GLY A 12 -16.30 15.37 -4.07
CA GLY A 12 -15.84 15.31 -2.70
C GLY A 12 -14.33 15.16 -2.63
N LYS A 13 -13.83 14.96 -1.44
CA LYS A 13 -12.40 14.71 -1.24
C LYS A 13 -11.99 13.46 -2.00
N PHE A 14 -10.84 13.54 -2.63
CA PHE A 14 -10.20 12.40 -3.30
C PHE A 14 -11.00 11.83 -4.47
N GLN A 15 -11.91 12.60 -5.01
CA GLN A 15 -12.68 12.18 -6.18
C GLN A 15 -11.94 12.48 -7.48
N ASP A 16 -11.12 13.51 -7.51
CA ASP A 16 -10.36 13.93 -8.68
C ASP A 16 -8.87 13.76 -8.39
N PRO A 17 -8.13 12.96 -9.16
CA PRO A 17 -6.71 12.79 -8.93
C PRO A 17 -5.88 14.03 -9.22
N ALA A 18 -6.38 14.97 -10.01
CA ALA A 18 -5.63 16.17 -10.39
C ALA A 18 -5.94 17.39 -9.53
N ARG A 19 -7.12 17.44 -8.92
CA ARG A 19 -7.55 18.62 -8.19
C ARG A 19 -8.20 18.25 -6.87
N THR A 20 -8.10 19.17 -5.91
CA THR A 20 -8.78 19.01 -4.63
C THR A 20 -10.27 19.31 -4.76
N ALA A 21 -11.02 19.04 -3.71
CA ALA A 21 -12.45 19.35 -3.68
C ALA A 21 -12.71 20.85 -3.86
N LYS A 22 -11.75 21.70 -3.54
CA LYS A 22 -11.85 23.15 -3.72
C LYS A 22 -11.41 23.61 -5.10
N GLY A 23 -11.04 22.72 -5.99
CA GLY A 23 -10.58 23.05 -7.32
C GLY A 23 -9.10 23.40 -7.45
N GLU A 24 -8.35 23.32 -6.37
CA GLU A 24 -6.92 23.57 -6.38
C GLU A 24 -6.17 22.41 -7.01
N VAL A 25 -5.07 22.70 -7.69
CA VAL A 25 -4.22 21.67 -8.26
C VAL A 25 -3.54 20.91 -7.13
N ARG A 26 -3.65 19.59 -7.16
CA ARG A 26 -3.00 18.75 -6.15
C ARG A 26 -1.50 18.79 -6.29
N ALA A 27 -0.82 18.81 -5.17
CA ALA A 27 0.62 18.62 -5.16
C ALA A 27 0.93 17.23 -5.71
N SER A 28 1.97 17.15 -6.50
CA SER A 28 2.40 15.87 -7.06
C SER A 28 3.91 15.78 -7.05
N VAL A 29 4.40 14.56 -6.87
CA VAL A 29 5.83 14.27 -6.88
C VAL A 29 6.05 13.15 -7.89
N PRO A 30 6.86 13.37 -8.93
CA PRO A 30 7.13 12.30 -9.89
C PRO A 30 7.94 11.19 -9.24
N LEU A 31 7.62 9.95 -9.62
CA LEU A 31 8.37 8.79 -9.17
C LEU A 31 9.60 8.64 -10.06
N SER A 32 10.74 9.17 -9.60
CA SER A 32 11.96 9.17 -10.40
C SER A 32 12.97 8.11 -9.97
N HIS A 33 12.98 7.74 -8.70
CA HIS A 33 13.98 6.81 -8.17
C HIS A 33 13.39 6.04 -6.98
N PRO A 34 12.52 5.06 -7.23
CA PRO A 34 11.88 4.34 -6.14
C PRO A 34 12.90 3.46 -5.41
N GLU A 35 12.95 3.58 -4.09
CA GLU A 35 13.86 2.79 -3.25
C GLU A 35 13.12 1.80 -2.35
N THR A 36 11.89 2.11 -1.98
CA THR A 36 11.11 1.28 -1.08
C THR A 36 9.73 1.03 -1.68
N LEU A 37 9.32 -0.22 -1.67
CA LEU A 37 7.97 -0.61 -2.06
C LEU A 37 7.22 -1.04 -0.81
N TRP A 38 6.07 -0.42 -0.57
CA TRP A 38 5.24 -0.70 0.59
C TRP A 38 4.09 -1.63 0.22
N PHE A 39 3.91 -2.67 1.02
CA PHE A 39 2.74 -3.54 0.92
C PHE A 39 1.86 -3.34 2.14
N ASN A 40 0.56 -3.12 1.92
CA ASN A 40 -0.42 -3.13 2.98
C ASN A 40 -0.94 -4.56 3.15
N THR A 41 -0.78 -5.12 4.34
CA THR A 41 -1.08 -6.53 4.59
C THR A 41 -2.52 -6.78 5.03
N GLY A 42 -3.29 -5.72 5.22
CA GLY A 42 -4.68 -5.82 5.65
C GLY A 42 -4.98 -4.82 6.77
N THR A 43 -6.23 -4.70 7.14
CA THR A 43 -6.65 -3.76 8.18
C THR A 43 -6.85 -4.39 9.55
N LEU A 44 -6.82 -5.71 9.67
CA LEU A 44 -6.97 -6.38 10.96
C LEU A 44 -5.77 -6.09 11.85
N CYS A 45 -6.05 -5.84 13.12
CA CYS A 45 -5.04 -5.52 14.11
C CYS A 45 -5.46 -6.11 15.44
N ASN A 46 -4.50 -6.48 16.29
CA ASN A 46 -4.80 -7.01 17.61
C ASN A 46 -5.14 -5.92 18.63
N ILE A 47 -4.97 -4.65 18.25
CA ILE A 47 -5.37 -3.51 19.08
C ILE A 47 -6.10 -2.49 18.20
N GLU A 48 -6.80 -1.57 18.86
CA GLU A 48 -7.53 -0.51 18.18
C GLU A 48 -6.99 0.83 18.66
N CYS A 49 -6.17 1.46 17.82
CA CYS A 49 -5.53 2.72 18.13
C CYS A 49 -6.48 3.88 17.82
N ARG A 50 -6.55 4.87 18.73
CA ARG A 50 -7.46 5.99 18.57
C ARG A 50 -7.25 6.75 17.26
N ASN A 51 -6.01 6.97 16.89
CA ASN A 51 -5.66 7.76 15.71
C ASN A 51 -5.10 6.90 14.57
N CYS A 52 -5.58 5.67 14.43
CA CYS A 52 -5.11 4.79 13.38
C CYS A 52 -5.57 5.32 12.02
N TYR A 53 -4.65 5.50 11.10
CA TYR A 53 -4.93 6.09 9.79
C TYR A 53 -5.80 5.19 8.90
N ILE A 54 -5.82 3.88 9.15
CA ILE A 54 -6.63 2.94 8.38
C ILE A 54 -7.74 2.30 9.24
N LEU A 55 -7.98 2.85 10.41
CA LEU A 55 -9.00 2.36 11.34
C LEU A 55 -8.84 0.88 11.65
N SER A 56 -7.60 0.44 11.81
CA SER A 56 -7.31 -0.95 12.13
C SER A 56 -7.89 -1.35 13.47
N SER A 57 -8.44 -2.55 13.54
CA SER A 57 -8.99 -3.12 14.76
C SER A 57 -9.12 -4.62 14.57
N PRO A 58 -9.39 -5.38 15.64
CA PRO A 58 -9.59 -6.82 15.49
C PRO A 58 -10.76 -7.22 14.59
N SER A 59 -11.68 -6.30 14.34
CA SER A 59 -12.88 -6.59 13.55
C SER A 59 -12.94 -5.86 12.22
N ASN A 60 -12.00 -4.96 11.93
CA ASN A 60 -12.01 -4.21 10.68
C ASN A 60 -11.28 -5.00 9.59
N ASP A 61 -12.03 -5.58 8.67
CA ASP A 61 -11.50 -6.35 7.56
C ASP A 61 -11.74 -5.65 6.22
N ALA A 62 -11.73 -4.31 6.21
CA ALA A 62 -12.01 -3.54 5.00
C ALA A 62 -11.03 -3.81 3.86
N LEU A 63 -9.78 -4.16 4.18
CA LEU A 63 -8.81 -4.54 3.18
C LEU A 63 -8.59 -6.04 3.20
N VAL A 64 -8.62 -6.64 2.02
CA VAL A 64 -8.36 -8.06 1.86
C VAL A 64 -6.89 -8.35 2.14
N TYR A 65 -6.57 -9.47 2.76
CA TYR A 65 -5.20 -9.87 2.98
C TYR A 65 -4.49 -10.07 1.64
N ILE A 66 -3.31 -9.46 1.51
CA ILE A 66 -2.42 -9.77 0.40
C ILE A 66 -1.77 -11.13 0.65
N THR A 67 -1.46 -11.84 -0.41
CA THR A 67 -0.88 -13.18 -0.30
C THR A 67 0.59 -13.18 -0.70
N GLU A 68 1.29 -14.24 -0.31
CA GLU A 68 2.67 -14.45 -0.72
C GLU A 68 2.78 -14.49 -2.25
N SER A 69 1.84 -15.15 -2.92
CA SER A 69 1.83 -15.25 -4.38
C SER A 69 1.76 -13.85 -5.02
N GLU A 70 0.90 -13.00 -4.49
CA GLU A 70 0.78 -11.64 -5.02
C GLU A 70 2.06 -10.83 -4.81
N VAL A 71 2.68 -10.97 -3.65
CA VAL A 71 3.96 -10.30 -3.38
C VAL A 71 5.04 -10.78 -4.36
N ARG A 72 5.12 -12.08 -4.60
CA ARG A 72 6.10 -12.63 -5.55
C ARG A 72 5.86 -12.10 -6.95
N ASP A 73 4.60 -11.93 -7.36
CA ASP A 73 4.27 -11.36 -8.68
C ASP A 73 4.74 -9.91 -8.78
N TYR A 74 4.53 -9.11 -7.73
CA TYR A 74 5.00 -7.73 -7.72
C TYR A 74 6.53 -7.65 -7.76
N LEU A 75 7.21 -8.53 -7.02
CA LEU A 75 8.67 -8.56 -7.03
C LEU A 75 9.21 -8.93 -8.41
N ALA A 76 8.54 -9.84 -9.11
CA ALA A 76 8.91 -10.18 -10.47
C ALA A 76 8.76 -8.97 -11.41
N GLN A 77 7.68 -8.20 -11.26
CA GLN A 77 7.46 -7.00 -12.05
C GLN A 77 8.53 -5.94 -11.78
N VAL A 78 8.93 -5.77 -10.53
CA VAL A 78 10.01 -4.85 -10.17
C VAL A 78 11.29 -5.24 -10.86
N ARG A 79 11.61 -6.52 -10.87
CA ARG A 79 12.82 -7.03 -11.53
C ARG A 79 12.75 -6.81 -13.05
N ASP A 80 11.61 -7.11 -13.64
CA ASP A 80 11.44 -6.98 -15.10
C ASP A 80 11.54 -5.54 -15.55
N ARG A 81 11.10 -4.60 -14.72
CA ARG A 81 11.17 -3.17 -15.03
C ARG A 81 12.51 -2.54 -14.68
N GLY A 82 13.39 -3.28 -14.02
CA GLY A 82 14.70 -2.77 -13.62
C GLY A 82 14.65 -1.61 -12.64
N TRP A 83 13.63 -1.56 -11.79
CA TRP A 83 13.52 -0.50 -10.79
C TRP A 83 14.62 -0.64 -9.74
N PRO A 84 15.20 0.48 -9.28
CA PRO A 84 16.30 0.45 -8.31
C PRO A 84 15.81 0.29 -6.87
N LEU A 85 14.85 -0.57 -6.65
CA LEU A 85 14.35 -0.86 -5.32
C LEU A 85 15.39 -1.63 -4.52
N ARG A 86 15.53 -1.28 -3.25
CA ARG A 86 16.39 -2.04 -2.35
C ARG A 86 15.66 -2.49 -1.09
N GLU A 87 14.49 -1.92 -0.78
CA GLU A 87 13.77 -2.25 0.44
C GLU A 87 12.31 -2.58 0.14
N ILE A 88 11.83 -3.64 0.75
CA ILE A 88 10.41 -4.00 0.73
C ILE A 88 9.88 -3.80 2.14
N ALA A 89 8.81 -3.03 2.27
CA ALA A 89 8.25 -2.70 3.56
C ALA A 89 6.81 -3.19 3.67
N PHE A 90 6.46 -3.67 4.84
CA PHE A 90 5.13 -4.18 5.12
C PHE A 90 4.49 -3.35 6.22
N THR A 91 3.26 -2.94 5.98
CA THR A 91 2.46 -2.18 6.93
C THR A 91 1.04 -2.74 6.94
N GLY A 92 0.17 -2.15 7.71
CA GLY A 92 -1.22 -2.58 7.78
C GLY A 92 -1.77 -2.28 9.17
N GLY A 93 -2.75 -3.07 9.60
CA GLY A 93 -3.14 -3.09 11.00
C GLY A 93 -1.99 -3.68 11.82
N GLU A 94 -1.99 -4.99 11.91
CA GLU A 94 -0.85 -5.75 12.46
C GLU A 94 -0.42 -6.74 11.37
N PRO A 95 0.73 -6.53 10.70
CA PRO A 95 1.13 -7.40 9.59
C PRO A 95 1.14 -8.89 9.94
N PHE A 96 1.53 -9.26 11.15
CA PHE A 96 1.58 -10.66 11.54
C PHE A 96 0.22 -11.31 11.77
N MET A 97 -0.86 -10.57 11.69
CA MET A 97 -2.19 -11.17 11.61
C MET A 97 -2.48 -11.71 10.22
N ASN A 98 -1.70 -11.32 9.22
CA ASN A 98 -1.76 -11.94 7.91
C ASN A 98 -1.05 -13.29 8.00
N PRO A 99 -1.73 -14.40 7.72
CA PRO A 99 -1.14 -15.74 7.89
C PRO A 99 0.04 -16.01 6.95
N GLU A 100 0.20 -15.20 5.91
CA GLU A 100 1.29 -15.38 4.96
C GLU A 100 2.43 -14.37 5.16
N MET A 101 2.43 -13.63 6.27
CA MET A 101 3.44 -12.60 6.50
C MET A 101 4.87 -13.14 6.45
N ILE A 102 5.12 -14.27 7.09
CA ILE A 102 6.45 -14.86 7.09
C ILE A 102 6.87 -15.27 5.69
N GLY A 103 5.94 -15.85 4.92
CA GLY A 103 6.21 -16.22 3.52
C GLY A 103 6.51 -15.00 2.66
N MET A 104 5.78 -13.92 2.86
CA MET A 104 6.00 -12.68 2.12
C MET A 104 7.36 -12.07 2.44
N ALA A 105 7.71 -12.01 3.72
CA ALA A 105 9.03 -11.51 4.14
C ALA A 105 10.15 -12.36 3.56
N ARG A 106 9.97 -13.68 3.58
CA ARG A 106 10.97 -14.61 3.01
C ARG A 106 11.12 -14.36 1.51
N ALA A 107 10.01 -14.17 0.80
CA ALA A 107 10.06 -13.89 -0.64
C ALA A 107 10.90 -12.65 -0.94
N ALA A 108 10.72 -11.59 -0.16
CA ALA A 108 11.48 -10.36 -0.34
C ALA A 108 12.97 -10.56 -0.05
N LEU A 109 13.28 -11.29 1.03
CA LEU A 109 14.67 -11.57 1.38
C LEU A 109 15.35 -12.44 0.32
N GLU A 110 14.65 -13.46 -0.18
CA GLU A 110 15.19 -14.33 -1.22
C GLU A 110 15.45 -13.59 -2.52
N ALA A 111 14.66 -12.54 -2.78
CA ALA A 111 14.86 -11.72 -3.96
C ALA A 111 15.98 -10.69 -3.78
N GLY A 112 16.61 -10.64 -2.62
CA GLY A 112 17.75 -9.78 -2.37
C GLY A 112 17.41 -8.41 -1.79
N PHE A 113 16.20 -8.21 -1.33
CA PHE A 113 15.78 -6.93 -0.74
C PHE A 113 15.98 -6.90 0.77
N GLU A 114 16.15 -5.70 1.30
CA GLU A 114 16.02 -5.46 2.73
C GLU A 114 14.52 -5.46 3.08
N VAL A 115 14.20 -5.85 4.29
CA VAL A 115 12.80 -5.95 4.72
C VAL A 115 12.57 -5.11 5.97
N LEU A 116 11.52 -4.30 5.91
CA LEU A 116 11.04 -3.51 7.05
C LEU A 116 9.61 -3.94 7.35
N ILE A 117 9.31 -4.20 8.61
CA ILE A 117 7.95 -4.56 9.03
C ILE A 117 7.53 -3.63 10.16
N LEU A 118 6.42 -2.93 9.96
CA LEU A 118 5.83 -2.07 11.00
C LEU A 118 4.81 -2.88 11.78
N THR A 119 5.21 -3.33 12.94
CA THR A 119 4.38 -4.17 13.82
C THR A 119 4.23 -3.56 15.20
#